data_d04e7f73cb17bbe45ea89ccb22df2ef7
#
_entry.id   d04e7f73cb17bbe45ea89ccb22df2ef7
#
_cell.length_a   1.000
_cell.length_b   1.000
_cell.length_c   1.000
_cell.angle_alpha   90.00
_cell.angle_beta   90.00
_cell.angle_gamma   90.00
#
_symmetry.space_group_name_H-M   'P 1'
#
loop_
_entity.id
_entity.type
_entity.pdbx_description
1 polymer ?
#
loop_
_entity_poly.entity_id
_entity_poly.type
_entity_poly.pdbx_seq_one_letter_code
_entity_poly.pdbx_strand_id
1 'polypeptide(L)'
;MSLNTKYDILDNRLVIQRLNAGDRQCFEACYRFYYKGLCSFASRWVSLPVAEDIVQDTMLYIWENRDRLMEELSLKGLLFMIVRNKSLDRISSQKVHSRVHQQLEKRFADQFD
;
A
#
# COMPACT_ATOMS: atom_id res chain seq x y z
N MET A 1 -20.88 -16.64 10.51
CA MET A 1 -20.98 -16.19 10.01
C MET A 1 -20.96 -15.30 9.37
N SER A 2 -21.05 -15.12 9.10
CA SER A 2 -20.87 -14.52 8.54
C SER A 2 -20.74 -13.31 8.19
N LEU A 3 -20.05 -12.90 8.67
CA LEU A 3 -19.53 -11.69 8.48
C LEU A 3 -19.53 -11.20 7.12
N ASN A 4 -19.16 -11.98 6.22
CA ASN A 4 -19.05 -11.66 4.84
C ASN A 4 -20.24 -12.10 4.08
N THR A 5 -21.31 -12.29 4.76
CA THR A 5 -22.53 -12.66 4.12
C THR A 5 -23.02 -11.62 3.16
N LYS A 6 -22.67 -10.32 3.41
CA LYS A 6 -23.09 -9.24 2.56
C LYS A 6 -22.18 -9.07 1.36
N TYR A 7 -20.89 -9.37 1.51
CA TYR A 7 -19.90 -9.23 0.46
C TYR A 7 -19.06 -10.47 0.36
N ASP A 8 -18.95 -11.01 -0.83
CA ASP A 8 -17.97 -12.05 -1.10
C ASP A 8 -16.70 -11.34 -1.55
N ILE A 9 -15.78 -11.14 -0.63
CA ILE A 9 -14.54 -10.39 -0.90
C ILE A 9 -13.70 -11.07 -1.98
N LEU A 10 -13.87 -12.38 -2.17
CA LEU A 10 -13.14 -13.11 -3.19
C LEU A 10 -13.77 -13.00 -4.58
N ASP A 11 -14.99 -12.50 -4.67
CA ASP A 11 -15.62 -12.23 -5.95
C ASP A 11 -15.17 -10.86 -6.45
N ASN A 12 -14.08 -10.87 -7.19
CA ASN A 12 -13.41 -9.64 -7.64
C ASN A 12 -14.34 -8.70 -8.41
N ARG A 13 -15.12 -9.26 -9.34
CA ARG A 13 -16.00 -8.45 -10.18
C ARG A 13 -17.04 -7.74 -9.33
N LEU A 14 -17.69 -8.47 -8.43
CA LEU A 14 -18.70 -7.90 -7.55
C LEU A 14 -18.11 -6.80 -6.66
N VAL A 15 -16.94 -7.06 -6.07
CA VAL A 15 -16.28 -6.08 -5.21
C VAL A 15 -15.97 -4.81 -5.98
N ILE A 16 -15.41 -4.91 -7.18
CA ILE A 16 -15.09 -3.73 -7.98
C ILE A 16 -16.36 -2.98 -8.36
N GLN A 17 -17.43 -3.68 -8.74
CA GLN A 17 -18.69 -3.02 -9.03
C GLN A 17 -19.20 -2.22 -7.82
N ARG A 18 -19.10 -2.80 -6.64
CA ARG A 18 -19.53 -2.13 -5.40
C ARG A 18 -18.66 -0.91 -5.10
N LEU A 19 -17.35 -1.04 -5.27
CA LEU A 19 -16.44 0.08 -5.08
C LEU A 19 -16.72 1.19 -6.09
N ASN A 20 -16.95 0.83 -7.37
CA ASN A 20 -17.30 1.80 -8.40
C ASN A 20 -18.57 2.57 -8.02
N ALA A 21 -19.51 1.92 -7.36
CA ALA A 21 -20.75 2.54 -6.93
C ALA A 21 -20.60 3.37 -5.65
N GLY A 22 -19.40 3.40 -5.06
CA GLY A 22 -19.16 4.16 -3.85
C GLY A 22 -19.64 3.47 -2.58
N ASP A 23 -19.74 2.14 -2.59
CA ASP A 23 -20.18 1.37 -1.44
C ASP A 23 -19.09 1.37 -0.35
N ARG A 24 -19.25 2.26 0.62
CA ARG A 24 -18.28 2.43 1.70
C ARG A 24 -18.16 1.18 2.57
N GLN A 25 -19.25 0.49 2.80
CA GLN A 25 -19.23 -0.73 3.61
C GLN A 25 -18.40 -1.82 2.94
N CYS A 26 -18.51 -1.95 1.62
CA CYS A 26 -17.70 -2.88 0.87
C CYS A 26 -16.22 -2.50 0.96
N PHE A 27 -15.91 -1.21 0.86
CA PHE A 27 -14.54 -0.74 1.00
C PHE A 27 -13.98 -1.08 2.38
N GLU A 28 -14.75 -0.84 3.44
CA GLU A 28 -14.32 -1.16 4.80
C GLU A 28 -14.10 -2.65 4.99
N ALA A 29 -14.94 -3.48 4.38
CA ALA A 29 -14.77 -4.93 4.43
C ALA A 29 -13.48 -5.36 3.75
N CYS A 30 -13.16 -4.77 2.60
CA CYS A 30 -11.91 -5.02 1.88
C CYS A 30 -10.71 -4.57 2.73
N TYR A 31 -10.81 -3.40 3.34
CA TYR A 31 -9.75 -2.87 4.19
C TYR A 31 -9.43 -3.87 5.30
N ARG A 32 -10.44 -4.30 6.04
CA ARG A 32 -10.24 -5.26 7.13
C ARG A 32 -9.71 -6.60 6.65
N PHE A 33 -10.19 -7.04 5.49
CA PHE A 33 -9.79 -8.34 4.95
C PHE A 33 -8.31 -8.37 4.56
N TYR A 34 -7.83 -7.29 3.91
CA TYR A 34 -6.47 -7.28 3.36
C TYR A 34 -5.43 -6.66 4.28
N TYR A 35 -5.82 -5.91 5.29
CA TYR A 35 -4.89 -5.08 6.07
C TYR A 35 -3.71 -5.86 6.64
N LYS A 36 -3.98 -6.92 7.38
CA LYS A 36 -2.91 -7.71 8.03
C LYS A 36 -1.97 -8.32 7.00
N GLY A 37 -2.52 -8.89 5.95
CA GLY A 37 -1.72 -9.52 4.90
C GLY A 37 -0.84 -8.53 4.19
N LEU A 38 -1.37 -7.33 3.89
CA LEU A 38 -0.60 -6.28 3.22
C LEU A 38 0.51 -5.74 4.12
N CYS A 39 0.23 -5.54 5.41
CA CYS A 39 1.24 -5.08 6.35
C CYS A 39 2.35 -6.12 6.51
N SER A 40 1.98 -7.38 6.63
CA SER A 40 2.93 -8.48 6.72
C SER A 40 3.81 -8.54 5.47
N PHE A 41 3.21 -8.34 4.31
CA PHE A 41 3.92 -8.33 3.03
C PHE A 41 4.91 -7.18 2.95
N ALA A 42 4.48 -5.96 3.31
CA ALA A 42 5.34 -4.78 3.29
C ALA A 42 6.50 -4.92 4.29
N SER A 43 6.28 -5.64 5.37
CA SER A 43 7.29 -5.82 6.41
C SER A 43 8.53 -6.58 5.93
N ARG A 44 8.47 -7.15 4.74
CA ARG A 44 9.64 -7.75 4.10
C ARG A 44 10.70 -6.71 3.75
N TRP A 45 10.29 -5.47 3.57
CA TRP A 45 11.16 -4.39 3.12
C TRP A 45 11.31 -3.24 4.10
N VAL A 46 10.27 -2.98 4.90
CA VAL A 46 10.23 -1.80 5.79
C VAL A 46 9.78 -2.22 7.19
N SER A 47 9.95 -1.33 8.16
CA SER A 47 9.49 -1.59 9.53
C SER A 47 7.97 -1.63 9.58
N LEU A 48 7.42 -2.25 10.62
CA LEU A 48 5.98 -2.37 10.74
C LEU A 48 5.26 -1.02 10.76
N PRO A 49 5.71 -0.01 11.52
CA PRO A 49 5.05 1.30 11.46
C PRO A 49 5.04 1.90 10.06
N VAL A 50 6.11 1.75 9.30
CA VAL A 50 6.19 2.23 7.93
C VAL A 50 5.25 1.40 7.04
N ALA A 51 5.20 0.08 7.25
CA ALA A 51 4.29 -0.79 6.50
C ALA A 51 2.84 -0.37 6.71
N GLU A 52 2.46 -0.04 7.93
CA GLU A 52 1.11 0.41 8.23
C GLU A 52 0.77 1.71 7.50
N ASP A 53 1.70 2.66 7.46
CA ASP A 53 1.52 3.90 6.71
C ASP A 53 1.32 3.62 5.22
N ILE A 54 2.14 2.75 4.67
CA ILE A 54 2.06 2.39 3.25
C ILE A 54 0.72 1.75 2.92
N VAL A 55 0.24 0.86 3.78
CA VAL A 55 -1.03 0.18 3.54
C VAL A 55 -2.20 1.17 3.65
N GLN A 56 -2.16 2.07 4.62
CA GLN A 56 -3.19 3.09 4.76
C GLN A 56 -3.24 4.01 3.54
N ASP A 57 -2.08 4.45 3.06
CA ASP A 57 -1.98 5.26 1.84
C ASP A 57 -2.52 4.51 0.63
N THR A 58 -2.22 3.22 0.53
CA THR A 58 -2.71 2.39 -0.57
C THR A 58 -4.22 2.29 -0.56
N MET A 59 -4.80 2.06 0.61
CA MET A 59 -6.26 1.96 0.72
C MET A 59 -6.94 3.29 0.40
N LEU A 60 -6.34 4.40 0.84
CA LEU A 60 -6.86 5.72 0.51
C LEU A 60 -6.82 5.95 -1.02
N TYR A 61 -5.73 5.58 -1.66
CA TYR A 61 -5.59 5.67 -3.11
C TYR A 61 -6.69 4.88 -3.82
N ILE A 62 -6.97 3.67 -3.35
CA ILE A 62 -8.04 2.84 -3.93
C ILE A 62 -9.38 3.54 -3.79
N TRP A 63 -9.68 4.09 -2.62
CA TRP A 63 -10.94 4.78 -2.41
C TRP A 63 -11.07 6.03 -3.29
N GLU A 64 -10.01 6.81 -3.39
CA GLU A 64 -10.01 8.02 -4.21
C GLU A 64 -10.13 7.74 -5.70
N ASN A 65 -9.69 6.56 -6.13
CA ASN A 65 -9.73 6.16 -7.54
C ASN A 65 -10.74 5.04 -7.81
N ARG A 66 -11.71 4.86 -6.91
CA ARG A 66 -12.64 3.74 -6.98
C ARG A 66 -13.46 3.67 -8.27
N ASP A 67 -13.76 4.82 -8.83
CA ASP A 67 -14.54 4.89 -10.07
C ASP A 67 -13.71 4.52 -11.31
N ARG A 68 -12.40 4.44 -11.16
CA ARG A 68 -11.50 4.05 -12.25
C ARG A 68 -11.11 2.58 -12.20
N LEU A 69 -11.53 1.86 -11.17
CA LEU A 69 -11.21 0.44 -11.06
C LEU A 69 -11.97 -0.34 -12.13
N MET A 70 -11.27 -1.26 -12.78
CA MET A 70 -11.84 -2.06 -13.85
C MET A 70 -12.09 -3.47 -13.37
N GLU A 71 -13.23 -4.04 -13.75
CA GLU A 71 -13.66 -5.37 -13.30
C GLU A 71 -12.68 -6.47 -13.74
N GLU A 72 -11.95 -6.23 -14.81
CA GLU A 72 -10.96 -7.17 -15.35
C GLU A 72 -9.68 -7.23 -14.54
N LEU A 73 -9.44 -6.21 -13.71
CA LEU A 73 -8.24 -6.17 -12.86
C LEU A 73 -8.49 -6.93 -11.56
N SER A 74 -7.44 -7.60 -11.08
CA SER A 74 -7.50 -8.22 -9.76
C SER A 74 -7.25 -7.14 -8.70
N LEU A 75 -8.23 -6.89 -7.85
CA LEU A 75 -8.06 -5.93 -6.76
C LEU A 75 -6.93 -6.38 -5.82
N LYS A 76 -6.90 -7.67 -5.50
CA LYS A 76 -5.83 -8.23 -4.66
C LYS A 76 -4.48 -7.97 -5.30
N GLY A 77 -4.33 -8.29 -6.58
CA GLY A 77 -3.08 -8.08 -7.31
C GLY A 77 -2.67 -6.62 -7.31
N LEU A 78 -3.61 -5.73 -7.53
CA LEU A 78 -3.37 -4.30 -7.54
C LEU A 78 -2.88 -3.81 -6.16
N LEU A 79 -3.54 -4.24 -5.09
CA LEU A 79 -3.16 -3.85 -3.73
C LEU A 79 -1.73 -4.28 -3.41
N PHE A 80 -1.41 -5.54 -3.68
CA PHE A 80 -0.06 -6.06 -3.40
C PHE A 80 1.00 -5.39 -4.26
N MET A 81 0.68 -5.09 -5.52
CA MET A 81 1.61 -4.40 -6.42
C MET A 81 1.92 -2.99 -5.91
N ILE A 82 0.89 -2.24 -5.52
CA ILE A 82 1.08 -0.87 -5.03
C ILE A 82 1.90 -0.88 -3.74
N VAL A 83 1.57 -1.77 -2.81
CA VAL A 83 2.30 -1.87 -1.54
C VAL A 83 3.76 -2.23 -1.77
N ARG A 84 4.01 -3.19 -2.67
CA ARG A 84 5.38 -3.57 -3.04
C ARG A 84 6.14 -2.38 -3.59
N ASN A 85 5.55 -1.68 -4.55
CA ASN A 85 6.22 -0.55 -5.20
C ASN A 85 6.50 0.58 -4.21
N LYS A 86 5.53 0.89 -3.35
CA LYS A 86 5.73 1.91 -2.32
C LYS A 86 6.82 1.52 -1.31
N SER A 87 6.87 0.24 -0.97
CA SER A 87 7.90 -0.27 -0.04
C SER A 87 9.29 -0.17 -0.65
N LEU A 88 9.42 -0.56 -1.92
CA LEU A 88 10.70 -0.47 -2.63
C LEU A 88 11.12 0.98 -2.82
N ASP A 89 10.19 1.86 -3.12
CA ASP A 89 10.46 3.29 -3.25
C ASP A 89 10.98 3.86 -1.92
N ARG A 90 10.42 3.42 -0.81
CA ARG A 90 10.85 3.87 0.51
C ARG A 90 12.30 3.47 0.78
N ILE A 91 12.67 2.25 0.40
CA ILE A 91 14.05 1.77 0.54
C ILE A 91 14.99 2.60 -0.33
N SER A 92 14.62 2.83 -1.59
CA SER A 92 15.43 3.64 -2.52
C SER A 92 15.63 5.04 -2.00
N SER A 93 14.59 5.68 -1.50
CA SER A 93 14.68 7.03 -0.93
C SER A 93 15.64 7.06 0.26
N GLN A 94 15.55 6.07 1.14
CA GLN A 94 16.43 6.00 2.29
C GLN A 94 17.89 5.81 1.87
N LYS A 95 18.14 4.97 0.88
CA LYS A 95 19.49 4.76 0.36
C LYS A 95 20.07 6.03 -0.24
N VAL A 96 19.29 6.73 -1.05
CA VAL A 96 19.72 7.98 -1.66
C VAL A 96 20.01 9.01 -0.57
N HIS A 97 19.14 9.13 0.41
CA HIS A 97 19.30 10.07 1.51
C HIS A 97 20.57 9.77 2.30
N SER A 98 20.84 8.51 2.59
CA SER A 98 22.04 8.09 3.29
C SER A 98 23.31 8.41 2.51
N ARG A 99 23.29 8.20 1.19
CA ARG A 99 24.44 8.53 0.35
C ARG A 99 24.74 10.01 0.36
N VAL A 100 23.72 10.83 0.23
CA VAL A 100 23.88 12.29 0.26
C VAL A 100 24.44 12.73 1.60
N HIS A 101 23.91 12.19 2.68
CA HIS A 101 24.36 12.51 4.02
C HIS A 101 25.84 12.13 4.22
N GLN A 102 26.23 10.95 3.78
CA GLN A 102 27.62 10.49 3.87
C GLN A 102 28.55 11.38 3.04
N GLN A 103 28.13 11.79 1.86
CA GLN A 103 28.91 12.67 1.02
C GLN A 103 29.12 14.03 1.66
N LEU A 104 28.08 14.56 2.28
CA LEU A 104 28.16 15.84 2.99
C LEU A 104 29.12 15.75 4.17
N GLU A 105 29.03 14.68 4.96
CA GLU A 105 29.92 14.46 6.09
C GLU A 105 31.36 14.38 5.63
N LYS A 106 31.63 13.68 4.55
CA LYS A 106 32.98 13.55 4.00
C LYS A 106 33.52 14.90 3.54
N ARG A 107 32.69 15.69 2.88
CA ARG A 107 33.09 17.03 2.44
C ARG A 107 33.45 17.92 3.61
N PHE A 108 32.67 17.86 4.68
CA PHE A 108 32.95 18.62 5.89
C PHE A 108 34.27 18.19 6.52
N ALA A 109 34.51 16.89 6.61
CA ALA A 109 35.75 16.35 7.17
C ALA A 109 36.96 16.82 6.35
N ASP A 110 36.85 16.73 5.01
CA ASP A 110 37.94 17.14 4.12
C ASP A 110 38.18 18.65 4.21
N GLN A 111 37.15 19.43 4.46
CA GLN A 111 37.29 20.89 4.55
C GLN A 111 37.96 21.36 5.83
N PHE A 112 37.83 20.62 6.91
CA PHE A 112 38.37 21.00 8.21
C PHE A 112 39.65 20.26 8.59
N ASP A 113 40.10 19.39 7.73
CA ASP A 113 41.42 18.76 7.88
C ASP A 113 42.50 19.61 7.21
#